data_f52ff9519bc14e56d26bdd76b8e25ca6
#
_entry.id   f52ff9519bc14e56d26bdd76b8e25ca6
#
_cell.length_a   1.000
_cell.length_b   1.000
_cell.length_c   1.000
_cell.angle_alpha   90.00
_cell.angle_beta   90.00
_cell.angle_gamma   90.00
#
_symmetry.space_group_name_H-M   'P 1'
#
loop_
_entity.id
_entity.type
_entity.pdbx_description
1 polymer ?
#
loop_
_entity_poly.entity_id
_entity_poly.type
_entity_poly.pdbx_seq_one_letter_code
_entity_poly.pdbx_strand_id
1 'polypeptide(L)'
;MKLHRRQTAKRSKEPVRIANRTEAVGSAAPSGAATDLRAALEIADSLGELLRIRREVDPLIELPGVLRAAAALRPIPAVVFENLRGYPSRRAVGNLFAEHRRFELMCGFADKEEMSKTSFLAALDHPIAPVLVRSAPCQENIVMGQVPVE
;
A
#
# COMPACT_ATOMS: atom_id res chain seq x y z
N MET A 1 -0.53 57.84 12.39
CA MET A 1 0.14 56.54 12.25
C MET A 1 -0.92 55.45 12.33
N LYS A 2 -1.43 54.97 11.17
CA LYS A 2 -2.53 53.99 11.09
C LYS A 2 -1.95 52.61 10.92
N LEU A 3 -2.13 51.74 11.93
CA LEU A 3 -1.74 50.30 11.85
C LEU A 3 -2.71 49.55 10.92
N HIS A 4 -2.18 49.00 9.85
CA HIS A 4 -2.89 48.07 8.99
C HIS A 4 -2.98 46.67 9.66
N ARG A 5 -4.18 46.33 10.07
CA ARG A 5 -4.53 45.00 10.61
C ARG A 5 -4.59 44.04 9.44
N ARG A 6 -3.57 43.16 9.31
CA ARG A 6 -3.59 42.04 8.35
C ARG A 6 -4.68 41.05 8.72
N GLN A 7 -5.69 40.92 7.88
CA GLN A 7 -6.68 39.86 7.96
C GLN A 7 -6.04 38.58 7.50
N THR A 8 -5.84 37.63 8.42
CA THR A 8 -5.49 36.23 8.09
C THR A 8 -6.73 35.56 7.55
N ALA A 9 -6.75 35.27 6.26
CA ALA A 9 -7.79 34.49 5.62
C ALA A 9 -7.79 33.08 6.19
N LYS A 10 -8.86 32.71 6.87
CA LYS A 10 -9.14 31.38 7.40
C LYS A 10 -9.41 30.45 6.22
N ARG A 11 -8.39 29.71 5.78
CA ARG A 11 -8.51 28.70 4.72
C ARG A 11 -9.43 27.59 5.22
N SER A 12 -10.66 27.54 4.72
CA SER A 12 -11.62 26.47 4.99
C SER A 12 -11.03 25.15 4.52
N LYS A 13 -10.82 24.23 5.46
CA LYS A 13 -10.47 22.84 5.16
C LYS A 13 -11.73 22.11 4.72
N GLU A 14 -12.12 22.22 3.46
CA GLU A 14 -13.04 21.26 2.90
C GLU A 14 -12.32 19.91 2.77
N PRO A 15 -12.93 18.81 3.23
CA PRO A 15 -12.36 17.48 3.02
C PRO A 15 -12.35 17.19 1.51
N VAL A 16 -11.18 16.81 1.00
CA VAL A 16 -11.05 16.30 -0.37
C VAL A 16 -11.91 15.05 -0.48
N ARG A 17 -13.08 15.18 -1.11
CA ARG A 17 -13.91 14.04 -1.49
C ARG A 17 -13.22 13.36 -2.67
N ILE A 18 -12.68 12.17 -2.45
CA ILE A 18 -12.34 11.26 -3.54
C ILE A 18 -13.68 10.95 -4.22
N ALA A 19 -13.84 11.35 -5.47
CA ALA A 19 -14.98 10.93 -6.27
C ALA A 19 -14.89 9.40 -6.37
N ASN A 20 -15.72 8.71 -5.59
CA ASN A 20 -15.96 7.29 -5.73
C ASN A 20 -16.57 7.08 -7.13
N ARG A 21 -15.71 6.79 -8.09
CA ARG A 21 -16.15 6.20 -9.34
C ARG A 21 -16.43 4.73 -9.04
N THR A 22 -17.59 4.50 -8.42
CA THR A 22 -18.17 3.18 -8.24
C THR A 22 -18.74 2.73 -9.59
N GLU A 23 -17.87 2.36 -10.51
CA GLU A 23 -18.24 1.35 -11.49
C GLU A 23 -17.93 0.04 -10.80
N ALA A 24 -18.96 -0.62 -10.35
CA ALA A 24 -18.91 -1.95 -9.75
C ALA A 24 -18.32 -2.92 -10.78
N VAL A 25 -17.01 -3.12 -10.73
CA VAL A 25 -16.41 -4.32 -11.26
C VAL A 25 -16.71 -5.39 -10.21
N GLY A 26 -17.76 -6.15 -10.46
CA GLY A 26 -18.13 -7.32 -9.66
C GLY A 26 -17.11 -8.43 -9.84
N SER A 27 -15.94 -8.27 -9.25
CA SER A 27 -14.99 -9.34 -8.99
C SER A 27 -15.17 -9.72 -7.53
N ALA A 28 -15.62 -10.95 -7.29
CA ALA A 28 -15.62 -11.51 -5.95
C ALA A 28 -14.20 -11.39 -5.38
N ALA A 29 -14.08 -10.92 -4.13
CA ALA A 29 -12.80 -10.86 -3.45
C ALA A 29 -12.12 -12.23 -3.55
N PRO A 30 -10.82 -12.31 -3.88
CA PRO A 30 -10.13 -13.58 -3.98
C PRO A 30 -10.25 -14.33 -2.65
N SER A 31 -10.76 -15.55 -2.69
CA SER A 31 -10.89 -16.41 -1.53
C SER A 31 -9.53 -17.02 -1.20
N GLY A 32 -8.86 -16.49 -0.19
CA GLY A 32 -7.59 -17.03 0.30
C GLY A 32 -6.56 -15.96 0.62
N ALA A 33 -5.51 -16.33 1.36
CA ALA A 33 -4.40 -15.45 1.68
C ALA A 33 -3.68 -14.96 0.42
N ALA A 34 -3.19 -13.73 0.45
CA ALA A 34 -2.35 -13.20 -0.62
C ALA A 34 -1.01 -13.95 -0.66
N THR A 35 -0.72 -14.58 -1.78
CA THR A 35 0.52 -15.37 -1.96
C THR A 35 1.71 -14.51 -2.39
N ASP A 36 1.45 -13.35 -2.95
CA ASP A 36 2.46 -12.39 -3.39
C ASP A 36 1.91 -10.94 -3.37
N LEU A 37 2.78 -9.99 -3.74
CA LEU A 37 2.42 -8.56 -3.79
C LEU A 37 1.29 -8.27 -4.80
N ARG A 38 1.19 -9.02 -5.89
CA ARG A 38 0.17 -8.79 -6.92
C ARG A 38 -1.20 -9.17 -6.37
N ALA A 39 -1.32 -10.34 -5.72
CA ALA A 39 -2.53 -10.77 -5.05
C ALA A 39 -2.95 -9.78 -3.95
N ALA A 40 -2.01 -9.25 -3.18
CA ALA A 40 -2.28 -8.23 -2.17
C ALA A 40 -2.83 -6.92 -2.79
N LEU A 41 -2.30 -6.50 -3.94
CA LEU A 41 -2.80 -5.32 -4.66
C LEU A 41 -4.18 -5.56 -5.27
N GLU A 42 -4.48 -6.76 -5.74
CA GLU A 42 -5.81 -7.16 -6.24
C GLU A 42 -6.85 -7.09 -5.12
N ILE A 43 -6.52 -7.53 -3.91
CA ILE A 43 -7.38 -7.36 -2.73
C ILE A 43 -7.65 -5.88 -2.47
N ALA A 44 -6.61 -5.03 -2.45
CA ALA A 44 -6.79 -3.61 -2.24
C ALA A 44 -7.65 -2.94 -3.34
N ASP A 45 -7.50 -3.37 -4.58
CA ASP A 45 -8.26 -2.88 -5.73
C ASP A 45 -9.74 -3.32 -5.65
N SER A 46 -10.00 -4.57 -5.29
CA SER A 46 -11.36 -5.11 -5.10
C SER A 46 -12.15 -4.40 -4.00
N LEU A 47 -11.46 -3.91 -2.98
CA LEU A 47 -12.03 -3.10 -1.91
C LEU A 47 -12.24 -1.63 -2.30
N GLY A 48 -11.75 -1.20 -3.47
CA GLY A 48 -11.74 0.21 -3.85
C GLY A 48 -10.75 1.06 -3.03
N GLU A 49 -9.78 0.43 -2.40
CA GLU A 49 -8.79 1.04 -1.53
C GLU A 49 -7.40 1.15 -2.18
N LEU A 50 -7.31 1.10 -3.51
CA LEU A 50 -6.06 1.24 -4.25
C LEU A 50 -6.01 2.57 -5.01
N LEU A 51 -5.05 3.43 -4.64
CA LEU A 51 -4.77 4.69 -5.33
C LEU A 51 -3.58 4.50 -6.28
N ARG A 52 -3.79 4.74 -7.59
CA ARG A 52 -2.74 4.65 -8.61
C ARG A 52 -2.24 6.03 -9.00
N ILE A 53 -0.96 6.29 -8.80
CA ILE A 53 -0.28 7.53 -9.20
C ILE A 53 0.50 7.26 -10.49
N ARG A 54 -0.02 7.76 -11.60
CA ARG A 54 0.56 7.54 -12.95
C ARG A 54 1.52 8.64 -13.39
N ARG A 55 1.37 9.86 -12.82
CA ARG A 55 2.33 10.93 -13.09
C ARG A 55 3.70 10.57 -12.59
N GLU A 56 4.75 11.15 -13.18
CA GLU A 56 6.09 11.03 -12.66
C GLU A 56 6.17 11.60 -11.25
N VAL A 57 6.83 10.86 -10.35
CA VAL A 57 7.00 11.21 -8.93
C VAL A 57 8.47 11.12 -8.57
N ASP A 58 8.97 12.14 -7.88
CA ASP A 58 10.29 12.08 -7.25
C ASP A 58 10.26 11.13 -6.05
N PRO A 59 11.05 10.04 -6.06
CA PRO A 59 11.01 9.04 -5.00
C PRO A 59 11.53 9.55 -3.66
N LEU A 60 12.38 10.58 -3.63
CA LEU A 60 12.99 11.10 -2.40
C LEU A 60 12.12 12.14 -1.71
N ILE A 61 11.42 12.97 -2.48
CA ILE A 61 10.71 14.15 -1.94
C ILE A 61 9.20 13.97 -2.04
N GLU A 62 8.66 13.65 -3.24
CA GLU A 62 7.22 13.63 -3.46
C GLU A 62 6.56 12.35 -2.95
N LEU A 63 7.20 11.19 -3.14
CA LEU A 63 6.63 9.90 -2.74
C LEU A 63 6.27 9.86 -1.25
N PRO A 64 7.17 10.21 -0.30
CA PRO A 64 6.84 10.25 1.13
C PRO A 64 5.71 11.25 1.44
N GLY A 65 5.69 12.39 0.74
CA GLY A 65 4.64 13.40 0.88
C GLY A 65 3.26 12.88 0.48
N VAL A 66 3.18 12.15 -0.63
CA VAL A 66 1.94 11.52 -1.11
C VAL A 66 1.46 10.44 -0.13
N LEU A 67 2.36 9.56 0.34
CA LEU A 67 2.01 8.53 1.32
C LEU A 67 1.47 9.12 2.62
N ARG A 68 2.10 10.19 3.10
CA ARG A 68 1.63 10.91 4.30
C ARG A 68 0.26 11.55 4.07
N ALA A 69 0.03 12.16 2.92
CA ALA A 69 -1.27 12.73 2.57
C ALA A 69 -2.35 11.65 2.48
N ALA A 70 -2.05 10.52 1.85
CA ALA A 70 -2.94 9.37 1.75
C ALA A 70 -3.28 8.78 3.13
N ALA A 71 -2.33 8.74 4.05
CA ALA A 71 -2.55 8.26 5.43
C ALA A 71 -3.54 9.11 6.24
N ALA A 72 -3.88 10.33 5.79
CA ALA A 72 -4.91 11.17 6.39
C ALA A 72 -6.34 10.84 5.91
N LEU A 73 -6.48 10.03 4.87
CA LEU A 73 -7.78 9.61 4.33
C LEU A 73 -8.37 8.45 5.15
N ARG A 74 -9.68 8.21 4.98
CA ARG A 74 -10.38 7.08 5.60
C ARG A 74 -11.33 6.46 4.58
N PRO A 75 -11.21 5.16 4.27
CA PRO A 75 -10.11 4.27 4.67
C PRO A 75 -8.75 4.76 4.12
N ILE A 76 -7.64 4.34 4.76
CA ILE A 76 -6.29 4.69 4.29
C ILE A 76 -6.00 3.86 3.02
N PRO A 77 -5.86 4.46 1.83
CA PRO A 77 -5.62 3.69 0.63
C PRO A 77 -4.19 3.12 0.57
N ALA A 78 -4.05 1.95 -0.02
CA ALA A 78 -2.79 1.52 -0.58
C ALA A 78 -2.45 2.41 -1.78
N VAL A 79 -1.20 2.76 -1.97
CA VAL A 79 -0.76 3.66 -3.05
C VAL A 79 0.26 2.95 -3.92
N VAL A 80 0.00 2.91 -5.22
CA VAL A 80 0.94 2.43 -6.24
C VAL A 80 1.44 3.60 -7.05
N PHE A 81 2.75 3.76 -7.13
CA PHE A 81 3.43 4.72 -7.98
C PHE A 81 3.92 3.97 -9.23
N GLU A 82 3.37 4.33 -10.40
CA GLU A 82 3.65 3.64 -11.65
C GLU A 82 4.82 4.24 -12.44
N ASN A 83 5.24 5.47 -12.10
CA ASN A 83 6.29 6.19 -12.78
C ASN A 83 7.18 6.93 -11.77
N LEU A 84 8.40 6.43 -11.58
CA LEU A 84 9.38 6.99 -10.65
C LEU A 84 10.51 7.68 -11.41
N ARG A 85 10.76 8.95 -11.07
CA ARG A 85 11.86 9.72 -11.67
C ARG A 85 13.19 9.02 -11.44
N GLY A 86 13.95 8.80 -12.52
CA GLY A 86 15.25 8.12 -12.47
C GLY A 86 15.19 6.59 -12.40
N TYR A 87 14.00 5.99 -12.32
CA TYR A 87 13.83 4.55 -12.23
C TYR A 87 12.82 4.05 -13.27
N PRO A 88 13.16 4.04 -14.56
CA PRO A 88 12.25 3.60 -15.62
C PRO A 88 11.83 2.14 -15.39
N SER A 89 10.58 1.83 -15.64
CA SER A 89 9.97 0.50 -15.46
C SER A 89 9.92 0.00 -14.01
N ARG A 90 10.30 0.82 -13.03
CA ARG A 90 10.13 0.49 -11.60
C ARG A 90 8.83 1.08 -11.06
N ARG A 91 8.24 0.37 -10.11
CA ARG A 91 7.05 0.81 -9.38
C ARG A 91 7.32 0.74 -7.90
N ALA A 92 6.66 1.60 -7.12
CA ALA A 92 6.69 1.54 -5.67
C ALA A 92 5.27 1.38 -5.12
N VAL A 93 5.18 0.74 -3.97
CA VAL A 93 3.92 0.55 -3.24
C VAL A 93 4.11 1.08 -1.83
N GLY A 94 3.11 1.78 -1.31
CA GLY A 94 3.08 2.25 0.07
C GLY A 94 1.70 2.10 0.70
N ASN A 95 1.64 2.21 2.01
CA ASN A 95 0.43 2.09 2.84
C ASN A 95 -0.36 0.78 2.64
N LEU A 96 0.28 -0.28 2.11
CA LEU A 96 -0.41 -1.52 1.77
C LEU A 96 -1.08 -2.17 2.98
N PHE A 97 -0.42 -2.16 4.13
CA PHE A 97 -0.91 -2.74 5.39
C PHE A 97 -1.47 -1.70 6.37
N ALA A 98 -1.84 -0.52 5.88
CA ALA A 98 -2.30 0.57 6.75
C ALA A 98 -3.75 0.42 7.23
N GLU A 99 -4.55 -0.41 6.58
CA GLU A 99 -5.92 -0.74 6.98
C GLU A 99 -6.02 -2.14 7.54
N HIS A 100 -6.59 -2.26 8.75
CA HIS A 100 -6.68 -3.53 9.47
C HIS A 100 -7.46 -4.57 8.68
N ARG A 101 -8.63 -4.19 8.17
CA ARG A 101 -9.48 -5.08 7.38
C ARG A 101 -8.79 -5.61 6.11
N ARG A 102 -8.10 -4.74 5.40
CA ARG A 102 -7.34 -5.13 4.21
C ARG A 102 -6.22 -6.09 4.56
N PHE A 103 -5.51 -5.86 5.67
CA PHE A 103 -4.47 -6.75 6.17
C PHE A 103 -5.02 -8.12 6.53
N GLU A 104 -6.17 -8.19 7.22
CA GLU A 104 -6.85 -9.45 7.55
C GLU A 104 -7.16 -10.28 6.30
N LEU A 105 -7.74 -9.65 5.28
CA LEU A 105 -8.03 -10.32 4.01
C LEU A 105 -6.75 -10.81 3.31
N MET A 106 -5.66 -10.04 3.37
CA MET A 106 -4.36 -10.47 2.83
C MET A 106 -3.78 -11.66 3.58
N CYS A 107 -4.11 -11.81 4.85
CA CYS A 107 -3.76 -12.98 5.67
C CYS A 107 -4.71 -14.17 5.46
N GLY A 108 -5.76 -14.04 4.66
CA GLY A 108 -6.72 -15.09 4.36
C GLY A 108 -7.89 -15.18 5.34
N PHE A 109 -8.09 -14.18 6.19
CA PHE A 109 -9.27 -14.14 7.05
C PHE A 109 -10.49 -13.71 6.24
N ALA A 110 -11.57 -14.49 6.34
CA ALA A 110 -12.82 -14.19 5.67
C ALA A 110 -13.51 -12.95 6.27
N ASP A 111 -14.46 -12.38 5.50
CA ASP A 111 -15.15 -11.11 5.83
C ASP A 111 -15.82 -11.03 7.23
N LYS A 112 -15.98 -12.14 7.90
CA LYS A 112 -16.65 -12.23 9.22
C LYS A 112 -15.71 -12.71 10.33
N GLU A 113 -14.50 -13.07 10.00
CA GLU A 113 -13.51 -13.54 10.97
C GLU A 113 -12.58 -12.37 11.30
N GLU A 114 -12.63 -11.92 12.54
CA GLU A 114 -11.69 -10.92 13.03
C GLU A 114 -10.37 -11.62 13.40
N MET A 115 -9.25 -11.11 12.92
CA MET A 115 -7.93 -11.60 13.30
C MET A 115 -7.67 -11.27 14.75
N SER A 116 -7.89 -12.25 15.64
CA SER A 116 -7.58 -12.12 17.05
C SER A 116 -6.09 -12.36 17.29
N LYS A 117 -5.59 -11.87 18.46
CA LYS A 117 -4.25 -12.21 18.92
C LYS A 117 -4.04 -13.72 19.03
N THR A 118 -5.08 -14.45 19.38
CA THR A 118 -5.08 -15.91 19.51
C THR A 118 -4.89 -16.58 18.14
N SER A 119 -5.58 -16.11 17.10
CA SER A 119 -5.42 -16.62 15.73
C SER A 119 -4.01 -16.38 15.19
N PHE A 120 -3.45 -15.20 15.46
CA PHE A 120 -2.08 -14.88 15.07
C PHE A 120 -1.05 -15.77 15.81
N LEU A 121 -1.20 -15.95 17.10
CA LEU A 121 -0.33 -16.83 17.89
C LEU A 121 -0.44 -18.29 17.45
N ALA A 122 -1.66 -18.77 17.17
CA ALA A 122 -1.86 -20.12 16.65
C ALA A 122 -1.17 -20.36 15.30
N ALA A 123 -1.10 -19.34 14.45
CA ALA A 123 -0.36 -19.43 13.18
C ALA A 123 1.16 -19.55 13.40
N LEU A 124 1.70 -18.94 14.47
CA LEU A 124 3.12 -19.09 14.86
C LEU A 124 3.45 -20.47 15.41
N ASP A 125 2.50 -21.15 16.02
CA ASP A 125 2.66 -22.51 16.54
C ASP A 125 2.70 -23.58 15.42
N HIS A 126 2.29 -23.22 14.19
CA HIS A 126 2.28 -24.08 13.02
C HIS A 126 3.14 -23.52 11.89
N PRO A 127 4.46 -23.36 12.08
CA PRO A 127 5.33 -22.82 11.04
C PRO A 127 5.43 -23.78 9.86
N ILE A 128 5.41 -23.23 8.65
CA ILE A 128 5.69 -23.99 7.43
C ILE A 128 7.20 -24.20 7.35
N ALA A 129 7.63 -25.46 7.27
CA ALA A 129 9.06 -25.77 7.16
C ALA A 129 9.64 -25.20 5.85
N PRO A 130 10.81 -24.52 5.89
CA PRO A 130 11.44 -24.02 4.69
C PRO A 130 11.91 -25.16 3.77
N VAL A 131 11.71 -24.99 2.47
CA VAL A 131 12.18 -25.94 1.46
C VAL A 131 13.51 -25.44 0.90
N LEU A 132 14.55 -26.23 1.06
CA LEU A 132 15.86 -25.93 0.50
C LEU A 132 15.86 -26.25 -1.01
N VAL A 133 16.10 -25.24 -1.84
CA VAL A 133 16.21 -25.40 -3.30
C VAL A 133 17.63 -25.12 -3.77
N ARG A 134 18.09 -25.82 -4.80
CA ARG A 134 19.44 -25.63 -5.36
C ARG A 134 19.54 -24.39 -6.22
N SER A 135 18.46 -23.95 -6.83
CA SER A 135 18.35 -22.73 -7.61
C SER A 135 16.94 -22.16 -7.49
N ALA A 136 16.82 -20.86 -7.53
CA ALA A 136 15.54 -20.17 -7.50
C ALA A 136 15.57 -18.93 -8.43
N PRO A 137 14.43 -18.51 -9.00
CA PRO A 137 14.36 -17.32 -9.86
C PRO A 137 14.90 -16.06 -9.21
N CYS A 138 14.83 -15.94 -7.87
CA CYS A 138 15.39 -14.79 -7.13
C CYS A 138 16.92 -14.77 -7.09
N GLN A 139 17.61 -15.83 -7.54
CA GLN A 139 19.07 -15.94 -7.63
C GLN A 139 19.60 -15.64 -9.04
N GLU A 140 18.79 -15.11 -9.93
CA GLU A 140 19.20 -14.73 -11.29
C GLU A 140 20.29 -13.65 -11.30
N ASN A 141 20.22 -12.72 -10.33
CA ASN A 141 21.22 -11.68 -10.16
C ASN A 141 21.84 -11.80 -8.77
N ILE A 142 23.11 -12.21 -8.72
CA ILE A 142 23.88 -12.33 -7.47
C ILE A 142 24.96 -11.24 -7.46
N VAL A 143 24.91 -10.35 -6.47
CA VAL A 143 25.95 -9.36 -6.22
C VAL A 143 26.89 -9.90 -5.16
N MET A 144 28.15 -10.12 -5.52
CA MET A 144 29.20 -10.59 -4.60
C MET A 144 30.09 -9.42 -4.24
N GLY A 145 30.39 -9.26 -2.94
CA GLY A 145 31.25 -8.19 -2.46
C GLY A 145 30.50 -6.99 -1.85
N GLN A 146 31.06 -5.80 -1.96
CA GLN A 146 30.47 -4.60 -1.39
C GLN A 146 29.21 -4.20 -2.19
N VAL A 147 28.05 -4.29 -1.57
CA VAL A 147 26.80 -3.83 -2.18
C VAL A 147 26.82 -2.30 -2.19
N PRO A 148 26.73 -1.64 -3.38
CA PRO A 148 26.61 -0.19 -3.42
C PRO A 148 25.28 0.21 -2.75
N VAL A 149 25.38 0.96 -1.65
CA VAL A 149 24.23 1.56 -0.96
C VAL A 149 24.22 3.03 -1.40
N GLU A 150 23.39 3.38 -2.38
CA GLU A 150 23.10 4.76 -2.77
C GLU A 150 21.81 5.25 -2.11
#